data_f23c88b002c4eca07e013557f6a77251
#
_entry.id   f23c88b002c4eca07e013557f6a77251
#
_cell.length_a   1.000
_cell.length_b   1.000
_cell.length_c   1.000
_cell.angle_alpha   90.00
_cell.angle_beta   90.00
_cell.angle_gamma   90.00
#
_symmetry.space_group_name_H-M   'P 1'
#
loop_
_entity.id
_entity.type
_entity.pdbx_description
1 polymer ?
#
loop_
_entity_poly.entity_id
_entity_poly.type
_entity_poly.pdbx_seq_one_letter_code
_entity_poly.pdbx_strand_id
1 'polypeptide(L)'
;CALYWLHEDDAQEELIRYAAALTHAQGLRFLWIPFFNAHGFGRWKDLGFDSAILQPNHFFNGTPPEQIPAAAALARQNGMGLELEFDERAFEDAGYCRRYLDYLEGAAQYGYGGPDVFKGYYQDVKALLYAARGAGIHGRTLYEKTFEAAHAYRAE
;
A
#
# COMPACT_ATOMS: atom_id res chain seq x y z
N CYS A 1 15.45 2.98 -10.32
CA CYS A 1 14.27 2.34 -10.92
C CYS A 1 14.07 0.94 -10.33
N ALA A 2 12.84 0.46 -10.32
CA ALA A 2 12.48 -0.88 -9.86
C ALA A 2 11.55 -1.55 -10.86
N LEU A 3 11.60 -2.90 -10.92
CA LEU A 3 10.58 -3.71 -11.55
C LEU A 3 9.64 -4.24 -10.47
N TYR A 4 8.35 -4.28 -10.78
CA TYR A 4 7.32 -4.78 -9.90
C TYR A 4 6.88 -6.18 -10.36
N TRP A 5 6.84 -7.14 -9.41
CA TRP A 5 6.29 -8.47 -9.64
C TRP A 5 4.77 -8.45 -9.47
N LEU A 6 4.04 -8.79 -10.53
CA LEU A 6 2.59 -8.60 -10.59
C LEU A 6 1.78 -9.61 -9.77
N HIS A 7 2.28 -10.86 -9.60
CA HIS A 7 1.57 -11.87 -8.83
C HIS A 7 1.72 -11.65 -7.33
N GLU A 8 0.63 -11.76 -6.59
CA GLU A 8 0.53 -11.39 -5.18
C GLU A 8 0.83 -12.53 -4.20
N ASP A 9 1.20 -13.73 -4.71
CA ASP A 9 1.66 -14.88 -3.93
C ASP A 9 2.98 -15.44 -4.46
N ASP A 10 3.55 -16.43 -3.78
CA ASP A 10 4.82 -17.07 -4.17
C ASP A 10 4.64 -18.38 -4.95
N ALA A 11 3.49 -18.62 -5.56
CA ALA A 11 3.20 -19.87 -6.28
C ALA A 11 4.19 -20.20 -7.41
N GLN A 12 4.92 -19.21 -7.91
CA GLN A 12 5.91 -19.33 -8.97
C GLN A 12 7.34 -19.06 -8.46
N GLU A 13 7.73 -19.62 -7.32
CA GLU A 13 8.99 -19.30 -6.64
C GLU A 13 10.23 -19.37 -7.54
N GLU A 14 10.37 -20.39 -8.37
CA GLU A 14 11.51 -20.52 -9.29
C GLU A 14 11.55 -19.37 -10.30
N LEU A 15 10.41 -18.99 -10.85
CA LEU A 15 10.31 -17.89 -11.80
C LEU A 15 10.58 -16.53 -11.10
N ILE A 16 10.11 -16.35 -9.86
CA ILE A 16 10.40 -15.17 -9.06
C ILE A 16 11.91 -15.02 -8.86
N ARG A 17 12.60 -16.09 -8.43
CA ARG A 17 14.06 -16.08 -8.22
C ARG A 17 14.82 -15.80 -9.51
N TYR A 18 14.38 -16.37 -10.63
CA TYR A 18 14.96 -16.10 -11.94
C TYR A 18 14.78 -14.64 -12.35
N ALA A 19 13.56 -14.09 -12.20
CA ALA A 19 13.26 -12.69 -12.48
C ALA A 19 14.06 -11.73 -11.59
N ALA A 20 14.22 -12.05 -10.30
CA ALA A 20 15.06 -11.30 -9.37
C ALA A 20 16.51 -11.22 -9.87
N ALA A 21 17.10 -12.37 -10.24
CA ALA A 21 18.48 -12.44 -10.75
C ALA A 21 18.66 -11.59 -12.02
N LEU A 22 17.72 -11.66 -12.97
CA LEU A 22 17.76 -10.85 -14.19
C LEU A 22 17.61 -9.35 -13.89
N THR A 23 16.72 -8.98 -12.98
CA THR A 23 16.50 -7.60 -12.56
C THR A 23 17.78 -7.00 -11.94
N HIS A 24 18.40 -7.75 -11.03
CA HIS A 24 19.64 -7.33 -10.39
C HIS A 24 20.81 -7.23 -11.37
N ALA A 25 20.89 -8.13 -12.35
CA ALA A 25 21.92 -8.07 -13.41
C ALA A 25 21.84 -6.77 -14.24
N GLN A 26 20.68 -6.11 -14.28
CA GLN A 26 20.48 -4.81 -14.91
C GLN A 26 20.67 -3.62 -13.94
N GLY A 27 21.10 -3.85 -12.70
CA GLY A 27 21.24 -2.80 -11.68
C GLY A 27 19.91 -2.22 -11.23
N LEU A 28 18.79 -2.93 -11.42
CA LEU A 28 17.46 -2.52 -11.02
C LEU A 28 17.08 -3.19 -9.70
N ARG A 29 16.15 -2.56 -8.97
CA ARG A 29 15.51 -3.16 -7.79
C ARG A 29 14.30 -3.97 -8.18
N PHE A 30 13.98 -4.99 -7.38
CA PHE A 30 12.82 -5.84 -7.56
C PHE A 30 11.83 -5.64 -6.41
N LEU A 31 10.60 -5.25 -6.72
CA LEU A 31 9.54 -4.88 -5.77
C LEU A 31 8.40 -5.90 -5.82
N TRP A 32 7.83 -6.22 -4.67
CA TRP A 32 6.65 -7.06 -4.54
C TRP A 32 5.56 -6.39 -3.70
N ILE A 33 4.28 -6.63 -4.06
CA ILE A 33 3.11 -6.15 -3.32
C ILE A 33 2.17 -7.35 -3.07
N PRO A 34 2.48 -8.21 -2.08
CA PRO A 34 1.59 -9.30 -1.70
C PRO A 34 0.39 -8.81 -0.92
N PHE A 35 -0.74 -9.53 -1.03
CA PHE A 35 -1.91 -9.25 -0.21
C PHE A 35 -1.75 -9.78 1.23
N PHE A 36 -2.56 -9.26 2.14
CA PHE A 36 -2.61 -9.68 3.54
C PHE A 36 -2.86 -11.19 3.67
N ASN A 37 -1.96 -11.89 4.36
CA ASN A 37 -1.90 -13.35 4.48
C ASN A 37 -1.66 -14.12 3.17
N ALA A 38 -1.14 -13.50 2.11
CA ALA A 38 -0.69 -14.22 0.93
C ALA A 38 0.34 -15.28 1.30
N HIS A 39 0.35 -16.41 0.61
CA HIS A 39 1.39 -17.41 0.82
C HIS A 39 2.77 -16.81 0.53
N GLY A 40 3.73 -17.06 1.40
CA GLY A 40 5.12 -16.62 1.23
C GLY A 40 5.42 -15.15 1.53
N PHE A 41 4.45 -14.30 1.87
CA PHE A 41 4.68 -12.87 2.06
C PHE A 41 5.81 -12.56 3.05
N GLY A 42 5.93 -13.32 4.14
CA GLY A 42 6.98 -13.13 5.15
C GLY A 42 8.40 -13.50 4.70
N ARG A 43 8.55 -14.24 3.60
CA ARG A 43 9.86 -14.66 3.03
C ARG A 43 10.29 -13.82 1.82
N TRP A 44 9.74 -12.64 1.64
CA TRP A 44 10.01 -11.82 0.47
C TRP A 44 11.50 -11.59 0.18
N LYS A 45 12.33 -11.46 1.21
CA LYS A 45 13.80 -11.33 1.07
C LYS A 45 14.43 -12.58 0.49
N ASP A 46 13.99 -13.74 0.97
CA ASP A 46 14.52 -15.03 0.51
C ASP A 46 14.14 -15.33 -0.94
N LEU A 47 13.03 -14.74 -1.42
CA LEU A 47 12.60 -14.81 -2.82
C LEU A 47 13.41 -13.91 -3.75
N GLY A 48 14.21 -12.98 -3.21
CA GLY A 48 15.07 -12.09 -3.97
C GLY A 48 14.49 -10.70 -4.21
N PHE A 49 13.44 -10.30 -3.49
CA PHE A 49 12.92 -8.93 -3.57
C PHE A 49 13.77 -7.96 -2.74
N ASP A 50 13.99 -6.76 -3.27
CA ASP A 50 14.69 -5.67 -2.55
C ASP A 50 13.78 -4.91 -1.62
N SER A 51 12.48 -4.89 -1.90
CA SER A 51 11.45 -4.29 -1.08
C SER A 51 10.10 -4.95 -1.31
N ALA A 52 9.27 -4.95 -0.26
CA ALA A 52 7.91 -5.42 -0.34
C ALA A 52 6.96 -4.45 0.37
N ILE A 53 5.72 -4.36 -0.13
CA ILE A 53 4.64 -3.55 0.41
C ILE A 53 3.47 -4.49 0.66
N LEU A 54 2.96 -4.57 1.88
CA LEU A 54 1.82 -5.42 2.20
C LEU A 54 0.52 -4.70 1.86
N GLN A 55 -0.34 -5.35 1.08
CA GLN A 55 -1.65 -4.86 0.67
C GLN A 55 -2.72 -5.33 1.66
N PRO A 56 -3.40 -4.44 2.40
CA PRO A 56 -4.43 -4.84 3.37
C PRO A 56 -5.72 -5.40 2.76
N ASN A 57 -6.05 -5.08 1.50
CA ASN A 57 -7.27 -5.53 0.80
C ASN A 57 -8.59 -5.11 1.49
N HIS A 58 -8.60 -3.96 2.17
CA HIS A 58 -9.80 -3.48 2.86
C HIS A 58 -10.73 -2.70 1.92
N PHE A 59 -10.18 -1.81 1.10
CA PHE A 59 -10.99 -0.89 0.27
C PHE A 59 -11.87 -1.64 -0.71
N PHE A 60 -11.29 -2.57 -1.48
CA PHE A 60 -11.98 -3.28 -2.55
C PHE A 60 -12.86 -4.42 -2.02
N ASN A 61 -12.42 -5.13 -1.01
CA ASN A 61 -13.11 -6.33 -0.50
C ASN A 61 -14.06 -6.04 0.66
N GLY A 62 -14.04 -4.82 1.24
CA GLY A 62 -14.92 -4.46 2.34
C GLY A 62 -14.70 -5.31 3.59
N THR A 63 -13.45 -5.69 3.84
CA THR A 63 -13.07 -6.43 5.05
C THR A 63 -13.24 -5.53 6.30
N PRO A 64 -13.30 -6.10 7.51
CA PRO A 64 -13.37 -5.30 8.73
C PRO A 64 -12.21 -4.30 8.83
N PRO A 65 -12.42 -3.06 9.34
CA PRO A 65 -11.37 -2.05 9.45
C PRO A 65 -10.19 -2.48 10.33
N GLU A 66 -10.40 -3.44 11.24
CA GLU A 66 -9.36 -4.06 12.06
C GLU A 66 -8.30 -4.81 11.23
N GLN A 67 -8.58 -5.12 9.97
CA GLN A 67 -7.60 -5.74 9.08
C GLN A 67 -6.44 -4.80 8.73
N ILE A 68 -6.68 -3.49 8.68
CA ILE A 68 -5.63 -2.50 8.39
C ILE A 68 -4.56 -2.49 9.49
N PRO A 69 -4.90 -2.30 10.79
CA PRO A 69 -3.91 -2.39 11.86
C PRO A 69 -3.24 -3.78 11.92
N ALA A 70 -3.97 -4.87 11.66
CA ALA A 70 -3.38 -6.21 11.63
C ALA A 70 -2.34 -6.34 10.49
N ALA A 71 -2.66 -5.85 9.28
CA ALA A 71 -1.72 -5.83 8.16
C ALA A 71 -0.52 -4.92 8.45
N ALA A 72 -0.74 -3.74 9.04
CA ALA A 72 0.33 -2.82 9.40
C ALA A 72 1.30 -3.44 10.44
N ALA A 73 0.77 -4.14 11.44
CA ALA A 73 1.59 -4.86 12.42
C ALA A 73 2.44 -5.95 11.76
N LEU A 74 1.86 -6.75 10.85
CA LEU A 74 2.58 -7.78 10.10
C LEU A 74 3.62 -7.18 9.13
N ALA A 75 3.27 -6.12 8.42
CA ALA A 75 4.20 -5.41 7.54
C ALA A 75 5.43 -4.94 8.34
N ARG A 76 5.22 -4.34 9.50
CA ARG A 76 6.27 -3.88 10.39
C ARG A 76 7.14 -5.02 10.90
N GLN A 77 6.53 -6.11 11.34
CA GLN A 77 7.23 -7.32 11.81
C GLN A 77 8.15 -7.90 10.72
N ASN A 78 7.73 -7.83 9.45
CA ASN A 78 8.47 -8.38 8.32
C ASN A 78 9.33 -7.34 7.57
N GLY A 79 9.43 -6.10 8.08
CA GLY A 79 10.22 -5.04 7.45
C GLY A 79 9.67 -4.63 6.08
N MET A 80 8.36 -4.66 5.91
CA MET A 80 7.64 -4.30 4.67
C MET A 80 7.06 -2.88 4.77
N GLY A 81 6.79 -2.29 3.62
CA GLY A 81 5.89 -1.14 3.51
C GLY A 81 4.42 -1.53 3.67
N LEU A 82 3.55 -0.53 3.67
CA LEU A 82 2.09 -0.72 3.70
C LEU A 82 1.45 -0.01 2.52
N GLU A 83 0.47 -0.66 1.87
CA GLU A 83 -0.30 -0.08 0.79
C GLU A 83 -1.56 0.62 1.31
N LEU A 84 -1.84 1.79 0.75
CA LEU A 84 -3.07 2.54 0.98
C LEU A 84 -3.88 2.48 -0.32
N GLU A 85 -5.07 1.90 -0.25
CA GLU A 85 -5.91 1.61 -1.41
C GLU A 85 -7.12 2.53 -1.46
N PHE A 86 -7.40 3.13 -2.62
CA PHE A 86 -8.67 3.79 -2.92
C PHE A 86 -8.86 4.02 -4.42
N ASP A 87 -10.08 4.34 -4.82
CA ASP A 87 -10.42 4.79 -6.16
C ASP A 87 -11.53 5.86 -6.14
N GLU A 88 -12.01 6.23 -7.32
CA GLU A 88 -13.00 7.30 -7.50
C GLU A 88 -14.35 7.04 -6.82
N ARG A 89 -14.67 5.79 -6.47
CA ARG A 89 -15.90 5.47 -5.70
C ARG A 89 -15.95 6.22 -4.35
N ALA A 90 -14.78 6.46 -3.76
CA ALA A 90 -14.68 7.20 -2.51
C ALA A 90 -15.15 8.66 -2.62
N PHE A 91 -15.30 9.22 -3.82
CA PHE A 91 -15.71 10.61 -4.00
C PHE A 91 -17.21 10.84 -3.77
N GLU A 92 -18.02 9.83 -4.08
CA GLU A 92 -19.49 9.94 -4.03
C GLU A 92 -20.12 9.02 -2.96
N ASP A 93 -19.46 7.93 -2.61
CA ASP A 93 -19.97 6.93 -1.68
C ASP A 93 -19.32 7.07 -0.30
N ALA A 94 -20.14 7.35 0.72
CA ALA A 94 -19.67 7.53 2.09
C ALA A 94 -19.02 6.28 2.69
N GLY A 95 -19.43 5.07 2.27
CA GLY A 95 -18.86 3.81 2.72
C GLY A 95 -17.44 3.63 2.17
N TYR A 96 -17.23 3.89 0.86
CA TYR A 96 -15.90 3.86 0.27
C TYR A 96 -15.01 5.00 0.79
N CYS A 97 -15.58 6.19 1.00
CA CYS A 97 -14.87 7.29 1.66
C CYS A 97 -14.37 6.86 3.05
N ARG A 98 -15.24 6.24 3.87
CA ARG A 98 -14.86 5.76 5.20
C ARG A 98 -13.76 4.71 5.13
N ARG A 99 -13.83 3.74 4.20
CA ARG A 99 -12.79 2.72 4.03
C ARG A 99 -11.42 3.32 3.76
N TYR A 100 -11.34 4.36 2.96
CA TYR A 100 -10.05 5.04 2.75
C TYR A 100 -9.57 5.79 3.99
N LEU A 101 -10.46 6.46 4.72
CA LEU A 101 -10.09 7.09 6.00
C LEU A 101 -9.59 6.07 7.02
N ASP A 102 -10.15 4.85 7.03
CA ASP A 102 -9.68 3.75 7.88
C ASP A 102 -8.20 3.41 7.59
N TYR A 103 -7.75 3.50 6.33
CA TYR A 103 -6.33 3.35 5.99
C TYR A 103 -5.47 4.44 6.61
N LEU A 104 -5.86 5.70 6.50
CA LEU A 104 -5.07 6.81 7.03
C LEU A 104 -4.94 6.71 8.55
N GLU A 105 -6.03 6.37 9.23
CA GLU A 105 -6.08 6.22 10.70
C GLU A 105 -5.32 4.96 11.15
N GLY A 106 -5.62 3.81 10.56
CA GLY A 106 -5.02 2.53 10.94
C GLY A 106 -3.52 2.46 10.63
N ALA A 107 -3.10 2.98 9.48
CA ALA A 107 -1.68 3.04 9.13
C ALA A 107 -0.89 3.92 10.12
N ALA A 108 -1.44 5.07 10.50
CA ALA A 108 -0.77 6.00 11.43
C ALA A 108 -0.54 5.36 12.81
N GLN A 109 -1.49 4.58 13.34
CA GLN A 109 -1.38 3.91 14.63
C GLN A 109 -0.18 2.97 14.73
N TYR A 110 0.25 2.39 13.61
CA TYR A 110 1.36 1.43 13.54
C TYR A 110 2.63 2.03 12.91
N GLY A 111 2.72 3.37 12.86
CA GLY A 111 3.92 4.08 12.42
C GLY A 111 4.10 4.11 10.90
N TYR A 112 3.02 3.95 10.12
CA TYR A 112 3.00 4.16 8.67
C TYR A 112 2.47 5.55 8.27
N GLY A 113 2.33 6.47 9.23
CA GLY A 113 2.15 7.88 8.97
C GLY A 113 3.48 8.58 8.62
N GLY A 114 3.39 9.78 8.02
CA GLY A 114 4.57 10.61 7.78
C GLY A 114 5.42 10.26 6.55
N PRO A 115 6.43 11.08 6.24
CA PRO A 115 7.19 11.00 4.99
C PRO A 115 8.28 9.93 4.99
N ASP A 116 8.76 9.51 6.16
CA ASP A 116 9.95 8.66 6.28
C ASP A 116 9.64 7.17 6.27
N VAL A 117 8.39 6.80 5.98
CA VAL A 117 7.94 5.41 5.97
C VAL A 117 7.64 4.96 4.56
N PHE A 118 8.13 3.77 4.20
CA PHE A 118 7.85 3.18 2.90
C PHE A 118 6.37 2.80 2.78
N LYS A 119 5.67 3.44 1.83
CA LYS A 119 4.26 3.24 1.53
C LYS A 119 4.02 3.10 0.05
N GLY A 120 3.03 2.28 -0.33
CA GLY A 120 2.43 2.29 -1.65
C GLY A 120 1.09 3.01 -1.61
N TYR A 121 0.73 3.64 -2.71
CA TYR A 121 -0.61 4.18 -2.94
C TYR A 121 -1.19 3.49 -4.15
N TYR A 122 -2.08 2.53 -3.94
CA TYR A 122 -2.87 1.94 -5.00
C TYR A 122 -4.13 2.77 -5.17
N GLN A 123 -4.08 3.64 -6.15
CA GLN A 123 -5.18 4.53 -6.52
C GLN A 123 -5.31 4.48 -8.04
N ASP A 124 -6.52 4.58 -8.55
CA ASP A 124 -6.67 4.73 -9.98
C ASP A 124 -5.78 5.89 -10.48
N VAL A 125 -5.34 5.80 -11.73
CA VAL A 125 -4.26 6.62 -12.33
C VAL A 125 -4.35 8.12 -12.03
N LYS A 126 -5.56 8.63 -11.75
CA LYS A 126 -5.81 10.05 -11.51
C LYS A 126 -6.65 10.35 -10.27
N ALA A 127 -6.97 9.35 -9.44
CA ALA A 127 -7.89 9.54 -8.33
C ALA A 127 -7.43 10.66 -7.39
N LEU A 128 -6.16 10.68 -6.98
CA LEU A 128 -5.65 11.75 -6.11
C LEU A 128 -5.67 13.13 -6.78
N LEU A 129 -5.43 13.20 -8.09
CA LEU A 129 -5.55 14.45 -8.85
C LEU A 129 -7.00 14.95 -8.90
N TYR A 130 -7.96 14.05 -9.10
CA TYR A 130 -9.38 14.40 -9.09
C TYR A 130 -9.84 14.81 -7.70
N ALA A 131 -9.40 14.11 -6.67
CA ALA A 131 -9.63 14.50 -5.27
C ALA A 131 -9.10 15.92 -4.99
N ALA A 132 -7.87 16.24 -5.40
CA ALA A 132 -7.28 17.58 -5.25
C ALA A 132 -8.08 18.68 -5.95
N ARG A 133 -8.77 18.34 -7.05
CA ARG A 133 -9.66 19.23 -7.80
C ARG A 133 -11.08 19.30 -7.24
N GLY A 134 -11.37 18.58 -6.16
CA GLY A 134 -12.68 18.59 -5.51
C GLY A 134 -13.72 17.73 -6.24
N ALA A 135 -13.31 16.61 -6.85
CA ALA A 135 -14.24 15.67 -7.46
C ALA A 135 -15.19 15.08 -6.43
N GLY A 136 -16.48 15.05 -6.75
CA GLY A 136 -17.52 14.52 -5.87
C GLY A 136 -17.67 15.28 -4.55
N ILE A 137 -18.49 14.73 -3.66
CA ILE A 137 -18.80 15.37 -2.36
C ILE A 137 -17.68 15.17 -1.33
N HIS A 138 -16.86 14.14 -1.48
CA HIS A 138 -15.79 13.77 -0.54
C HIS A 138 -14.37 14.05 -1.05
N GLY A 139 -14.17 14.28 -2.35
CA GLY A 139 -12.85 14.32 -2.97
C GLY A 139 -11.91 15.33 -2.29
N ARG A 140 -12.35 16.55 -2.06
CA ARG A 140 -11.53 17.58 -1.41
C ARG A 140 -11.09 17.18 0.01
N THR A 141 -12.00 16.64 0.80
CA THR A 141 -11.72 16.15 2.16
C THR A 141 -10.72 15.00 2.13
N LEU A 142 -10.86 14.05 1.19
CA LEU A 142 -9.93 12.93 1.04
C LEU A 142 -8.53 13.39 0.68
N TYR A 143 -8.41 14.36 -0.23
CA TYR A 143 -7.13 14.95 -0.56
C TYR A 143 -6.45 15.61 0.65
N GLU A 144 -7.20 16.44 1.39
CA GLU A 144 -6.70 17.14 2.57
C GLU A 144 -6.25 16.14 3.65
N LYS A 145 -7.05 15.11 3.93
CA LYS A 145 -6.68 14.05 4.88
C LYS A 145 -5.46 13.25 4.45
N THR A 146 -5.33 12.97 3.15
CA THR A 146 -4.13 12.32 2.61
C THR A 146 -2.90 13.20 2.78
N PHE A 147 -3.04 14.49 2.49
CA PHE A 147 -1.96 15.46 2.67
C PHE A 147 -1.54 15.58 4.13
N GLU A 148 -2.49 15.70 5.06
CA GLU A 148 -2.25 15.74 6.50
C GLU A 148 -1.49 14.48 6.96
N ALA A 149 -1.97 13.28 6.58
CA ALA A 149 -1.34 12.01 6.93
C ALA A 149 0.09 11.89 6.37
N ALA A 150 0.33 12.39 5.15
CA ALA A 150 1.65 12.36 4.53
C ALA A 150 2.67 13.30 5.20
N HIS A 151 2.21 14.34 5.89
CA HIS A 151 3.04 15.40 6.48
C HIS A 151 3.05 15.39 8.01
N ALA A 152 2.29 14.49 8.65
CA ALA A 152 2.04 14.49 10.10
C ALA A 152 3.30 14.42 10.99
N TYR A 153 4.49 14.13 10.45
CA TYR A 153 5.74 13.94 11.18
C TYR A 153 6.74 15.13 11.08
N ARG A 154 6.35 16.25 10.51
CA ARG A 154 7.25 17.43 10.40
C ARG A 154 7.17 18.41 11.56
N ALA A 155 6.51 18.06 12.66
CA ALA A 155 6.34 18.94 13.82
C ALA A 155 7.15 18.47 15.03
N GLU A 156 8.48 18.32 14.86
CA GLU A 156 9.45 18.37 15.97
C GLU A 156 10.70 19.16 15.53
#